data_e68016b98cba9bbbd48e832a6d9b5fdf
#
_entry.id   e68016b98cba9bbbd48e832a6d9b5fdf
#
_cell.length_a   1.000
_cell.length_b   1.000
_cell.length_c   1.000
_cell.angle_alpha   90.00
_cell.angle_beta   90.00
_cell.angle_gamma   90.00
#
_symmetry.space_group_name_H-M   'P 1'
#
loop_
_entity.id
_entity.type
_entity.pdbx_description
1 polymer ?
#
loop_
_entity_poly.entity_id
_entity_poly.type
_entity_poly.pdbx_seq_one_letter_code
_entity_poly.pdbx_strand_id
1 'polypeptide(L)'
;MRTKLASVLIPLTILALLATVTALAYPRLSVEHGDACKSCHFNPAGGGARTEFGNYTTALNELTFPQTKAAIVKRYRKPRIADNLILGFDTRHLLFQNGRIFRMQTNVYLTAEPFKQMYYHMRIGESGISESYALLTFKDEKYSVQAGRSYPAFGLHNDDHQTFSRIRSGILTNQYLDGIALGVEQAGVNLIAQYFYQGQRGVYGLHAYRAGTVGSLGYLAGGSLRLSEEFGGSNGQFPTARAIFGGLSLNRFTALGELDFNGKHGDTVITYGALYGRIQYGLWLVGEYNFFDGDRHLASGVDEFVRLSAEIYPMPFVELRPSLTYYTRGYRDNQHDWFLQLHFGY
;
A
#
# COMPACT_ATOMS: atom_id res chain seq x y z
N MET A 1 45.12 -26.49 12.30
CA MET A 1 44.63 -25.68 11.14
C MET A 1 43.14 -25.88 10.76
N ARG A 2 42.53 -27.05 11.06
CA ARG A 2 41.12 -27.33 10.68
C ARG A 2 40.06 -26.54 11.48
N THR A 3 40.33 -26.12 12.70
CA THR A 3 39.39 -25.39 13.58
C THR A 3 39.22 -23.90 13.24
N LYS A 4 40.25 -23.27 12.62
CA LYS A 4 40.16 -21.84 12.21
C LYS A 4 39.42 -21.64 10.89
N LEU A 5 39.30 -22.66 10.06
CA LEU A 5 38.57 -22.59 8.78
C LEU A 5 37.05 -22.66 9.04
N ALA A 6 36.61 -23.48 10.00
CA ALA A 6 35.21 -23.60 10.36
C ALA A 6 34.66 -22.32 11.01
N SER A 7 35.43 -21.61 11.83
CA SER A 7 35.01 -20.36 12.48
C SER A 7 34.85 -19.16 11.54
N VAL A 8 35.40 -19.24 10.33
CA VAL A 8 35.22 -18.21 9.27
C VAL A 8 34.14 -18.62 8.26
N LEU A 9 34.01 -19.91 7.98
CA LEU A 9 33.03 -20.41 7.02
C LEU A 9 31.59 -20.36 7.56
N ILE A 10 31.39 -20.61 8.87
CA ILE A 10 30.06 -20.53 9.49
C ILE A 10 29.46 -19.12 9.42
N PRO A 11 30.15 -18.02 9.84
CA PRO A 11 29.62 -16.69 9.68
C PRO A 11 29.47 -16.24 8.22
N LEU A 12 30.35 -16.70 7.30
CA LEU A 12 30.21 -16.40 5.88
C LEU A 12 29.02 -17.11 5.22
N THR A 13 28.74 -18.36 5.60
CA THR A 13 27.53 -19.09 5.15
C THR A 13 26.26 -18.51 5.75
N ILE A 14 26.29 -18.07 7.00
CA ILE A 14 25.17 -17.36 7.64
C ILE A 14 24.96 -16.00 6.95
N LEU A 15 26.04 -15.27 6.63
CA LEU A 15 25.96 -14.01 5.91
C LEU A 15 25.48 -14.19 4.45
N ALA A 16 25.85 -15.27 3.79
CA ALA A 16 25.38 -15.60 2.43
C ALA A 16 23.92 -16.09 2.42
N LEU A 17 23.44 -16.75 3.48
CA LEU A 17 22.04 -17.13 3.66
C LEU A 17 21.15 -15.94 4.04
N LEU A 18 21.71 -14.85 4.56
CA LEU A 18 21.02 -13.61 4.86
C LEU A 18 20.89 -12.65 3.64
N ALA A 19 21.49 -13.00 2.50
CA ALA A 19 21.62 -12.10 1.33
C ALA A 19 20.57 -12.34 0.23
N THR A 20 19.55 -13.18 0.43
CA THR A 20 18.50 -13.37 -0.56
C THR A 20 17.19 -12.79 -0.07
N VAL A 21 17.02 -11.48 -0.24
CA VAL A 21 15.76 -10.79 0.03
C VAL A 21 15.18 -10.31 -1.28
N THR A 22 14.01 -10.80 -1.62
CA THR A 22 13.21 -10.38 -2.78
C THR A 22 11.97 -9.64 -2.30
N ALA A 23 11.73 -8.47 -2.85
CA ALA A 23 10.79 -7.45 -2.39
C ALA A 23 9.41 -7.47 -3.07
N LEU A 24 8.32 -7.19 -2.34
CA LEU A 24 6.93 -7.23 -2.83
C LEU A 24 6.00 -6.27 -2.06
N ALA A 25 5.13 -5.51 -2.72
CA ALA A 25 4.42 -4.38 -2.12
C ALA A 25 2.88 -4.35 -2.24
N TYR A 26 2.21 -5.27 -1.62
CA TYR A 26 1.03 -5.01 -0.78
C TYR A 26 1.54 -4.83 0.65
N PRO A 27 0.90 -4.06 1.55
CA PRO A 27 1.39 -3.97 2.92
C PRO A 27 1.67 -5.34 3.54
N ARG A 28 0.84 -6.35 3.26
CA ARG A 28 1.08 -7.73 3.69
C ARG A 28 2.36 -8.32 3.10
N LEU A 29 2.67 -8.05 1.83
CA LEU A 29 3.84 -8.59 1.16
C LEU A 29 5.12 -7.89 1.66
N SER A 30 5.05 -6.59 1.95
CA SER A 30 6.10 -5.88 2.65
C SER A 30 6.40 -6.53 4.02
N VAL A 31 5.37 -6.98 4.74
CA VAL A 31 5.53 -7.71 5.99
C VAL A 31 6.07 -9.13 5.77
N GLU A 32 5.53 -9.87 4.79
CA GLU A 32 5.95 -11.25 4.48
C GLU A 32 7.43 -11.32 4.09
N HIS A 33 7.92 -10.35 3.32
CA HIS A 33 9.27 -10.35 2.74
C HIS A 33 10.24 -9.39 3.43
N GLY A 34 9.75 -8.51 4.26
CA GLY A 34 10.56 -7.52 4.95
C GLY A 34 11.06 -6.38 4.06
N ASP A 35 10.32 -6.05 3.00
CA ASP A 35 10.75 -5.15 1.95
C ASP A 35 10.05 -3.80 1.97
N ALA A 36 10.70 -2.78 1.38
CA ALA A 36 10.14 -1.45 1.24
C ALA A 36 9.08 -1.35 0.14
N CYS A 37 8.09 -0.48 0.30
CA CYS A 37 7.03 -0.24 -0.69
C CYS A 37 7.58 0.18 -2.07
N LYS A 38 8.66 0.95 -2.09
CA LYS A 38 9.31 1.42 -3.34
C LYS A 38 9.91 0.30 -4.18
N SER A 39 10.17 -0.87 -3.62
CA SER A 39 10.68 -2.01 -4.40
C SER A 39 9.70 -2.43 -5.49
N CYS A 40 8.41 -2.33 -5.21
CA CYS A 40 7.35 -2.72 -6.14
C CYS A 40 6.61 -1.55 -6.77
N HIS A 41 6.71 -0.35 -6.21
CA HIS A 41 6.03 0.84 -6.69
C HIS A 41 7.00 1.97 -7.02
N PHE A 42 6.67 2.79 -8.02
CA PHE A 42 7.43 4.02 -8.29
C PHE A 42 7.24 5.06 -7.19
N ASN A 43 6.04 5.14 -6.59
CA ASN A 43 5.83 5.98 -5.43
C ASN A 43 6.52 5.35 -4.19
N PRO A 44 7.47 6.02 -3.53
CA PRO A 44 8.15 5.47 -2.36
C PRO A 44 7.21 5.13 -1.19
N ALA A 45 6.05 5.77 -1.12
CA ALA A 45 5.01 5.47 -0.13
C ALA A 45 4.17 4.23 -0.48
N GLY A 46 4.35 3.63 -1.66
CA GLY A 46 3.52 2.55 -2.19
C GLY A 46 2.33 3.05 -3.01
N GLY A 47 1.59 2.10 -3.61
CA GLY A 47 0.43 2.37 -4.46
C GLY A 47 0.77 2.87 -5.87
N GLY A 48 -0.25 3.02 -6.70
CA GLY A 48 -0.08 3.48 -8.08
C GLY A 48 0.67 2.48 -8.97
N ALA A 49 1.45 3.01 -9.92
CA ALA A 49 2.20 2.19 -10.86
C ALA A 49 3.23 1.30 -10.20
N ARG A 50 3.34 0.09 -10.73
CA ARG A 50 4.31 -0.90 -10.28
C ARG A 50 5.59 -0.82 -11.10
N THR A 51 6.70 -1.10 -10.45
CA THR A 51 7.99 -1.35 -11.11
C THR A 51 7.95 -2.67 -11.89
N GLU A 52 8.93 -2.93 -12.74
CA GLU A 52 9.06 -4.25 -13.38
C GLU A 52 9.16 -5.36 -12.33
N PHE A 53 9.83 -5.11 -11.22
CA PHE A 53 9.95 -6.06 -10.13
C PHE A 53 8.59 -6.36 -9.49
N GLY A 54 7.79 -5.34 -9.16
CA GLY A 54 6.45 -5.50 -8.60
C GLY A 54 5.51 -6.28 -9.52
N ASN A 55 5.57 -6.05 -10.82
CA ASN A 55 4.79 -6.79 -11.79
C ASN A 55 5.27 -8.23 -11.99
N TYR A 56 6.57 -8.42 -12.17
CA TYR A 56 7.12 -9.73 -12.49
C TYR A 56 7.14 -10.66 -11.27
N THR A 57 7.65 -10.18 -10.14
CA THR A 57 7.84 -11.04 -8.96
C THR A 57 6.54 -11.26 -8.25
N THR A 58 5.81 -10.19 -7.93
CA THR A 58 4.57 -10.27 -7.14
C THR A 58 3.40 -10.83 -7.93
N ALA A 59 2.98 -10.12 -8.97
CA ALA A 59 1.74 -10.47 -9.66
C ALA A 59 1.86 -11.81 -10.39
N LEU A 60 3.02 -12.08 -11.00
CA LEU A 60 3.22 -13.31 -11.77
C LEU A 60 3.56 -14.52 -10.90
N ASN A 61 4.42 -14.35 -9.91
CA ASN A 61 4.97 -15.50 -9.18
C ASN A 61 4.20 -15.85 -7.91
N GLU A 62 3.63 -14.87 -7.22
CA GLU A 62 3.05 -15.09 -5.90
C GLU A 62 1.54 -14.96 -5.86
N LEU A 63 0.99 -14.00 -6.60
CA LEU A 63 -0.45 -13.77 -6.59
C LEU A 63 -1.22 -14.72 -7.54
N THR A 64 -0.56 -15.59 -8.30
CA THR A 64 -1.21 -16.40 -9.33
C THR A 64 -1.23 -17.87 -8.97
N PHE A 65 -2.30 -18.57 -9.32
CA PHE A 65 -2.36 -20.03 -9.20
C PHE A 65 -1.20 -20.69 -9.95
N PRO A 66 -0.50 -21.67 -9.34
CA PRO A 66 0.65 -22.34 -9.97
C PRO A 66 0.32 -22.97 -11.33
N GLN A 67 -0.90 -23.45 -11.52
CA GLN A 67 -1.35 -24.10 -12.76
C GLN A 67 -1.43 -23.11 -13.94
N THR A 68 -1.88 -21.88 -13.69
CA THR A 68 -1.97 -20.82 -14.71
C THR A 68 -0.64 -20.13 -14.96
N LYS A 69 0.23 -20.08 -13.96
CA LYS A 69 1.57 -19.49 -14.05
C LYS A 69 2.36 -20.03 -15.23
N ALA A 70 2.47 -21.36 -15.35
CA ALA A 70 3.29 -21.99 -16.37
C ALA A 70 2.85 -21.66 -17.81
N ALA A 71 1.56 -21.51 -18.04
CA ALA A 71 1.00 -21.16 -19.35
C ALA A 71 1.22 -19.69 -19.73
N ILE A 72 1.23 -18.80 -18.74
CA ILE A 72 1.26 -17.34 -18.97
C ILE A 72 2.69 -16.79 -18.96
N VAL A 73 3.60 -17.34 -18.16
CA VAL A 73 5.03 -16.93 -18.12
C VAL A 73 5.66 -16.90 -19.53
N LYS A 74 5.32 -17.88 -20.38
CA LYS A 74 5.82 -17.93 -21.76
C LYS A 74 5.31 -16.78 -22.64
N ARG A 75 4.19 -16.16 -22.27
CA ARG A 75 3.53 -15.10 -23.04
C ARG A 75 3.64 -13.73 -22.37
N TYR A 76 4.16 -13.70 -21.13
CA TYR A 76 4.30 -12.45 -20.40
C TYR A 76 5.27 -11.53 -21.12
N ARG A 77 4.82 -10.30 -21.35
CA ARG A 77 5.65 -9.22 -21.83
C ARG A 77 5.87 -8.24 -20.68
N LYS A 78 7.08 -7.71 -20.58
CA LYS A 78 7.38 -6.66 -19.60
C LYS A 78 6.47 -5.45 -19.85
N PRO A 79 6.09 -4.69 -18.81
CA PRO A 79 5.28 -3.47 -18.95
C PRO A 79 6.03 -2.35 -19.70
N ARG A 80 7.27 -2.59 -20.07
CA ARG A 80 8.11 -1.66 -20.81
C ARG A 80 7.77 -1.72 -22.30
N ILE A 81 7.17 -0.63 -22.82
CA ILE A 81 6.79 -0.51 -24.24
C ILE A 81 7.91 0.08 -25.12
N ALA A 82 8.89 0.73 -24.48
CA ALA A 82 10.15 1.17 -25.05
C ALA A 82 11.23 1.10 -23.97
N ASP A 83 12.50 1.24 -24.33
CA ASP A 83 13.62 1.12 -23.39
C ASP A 83 13.49 2.04 -22.16
N ASN A 84 12.84 3.17 -22.34
CA ASN A 84 12.67 4.20 -21.31
C ASN A 84 11.20 4.52 -20.98
N LEU A 85 10.25 3.66 -21.39
CA LEU A 85 8.83 3.91 -21.19
C LEU A 85 8.09 2.67 -20.67
N ILE A 86 7.46 2.81 -19.51
CA ILE A 86 6.70 1.78 -18.83
C ILE A 86 5.22 2.17 -18.84
N LEU A 87 4.37 1.23 -19.21
CA LEU A 87 2.92 1.37 -19.21
C LEU A 87 2.33 0.50 -18.11
N GLY A 88 1.41 1.05 -17.35
CA GLY A 88 0.60 0.32 -16.36
C GLY A 88 -0.88 0.58 -16.56
N PHE A 89 -1.70 -0.28 -16.01
CA PHE A 89 -3.15 -0.19 -16.09
C PHE A 89 -3.77 -0.74 -14.80
N ASP A 90 -4.84 -0.10 -14.34
CA ASP A 90 -5.58 -0.54 -13.14
C ASP A 90 -7.06 -0.20 -13.33
N THR A 91 -7.93 -1.20 -13.24
CA THR A 91 -9.37 -0.97 -13.23
C THR A 91 -10.06 -1.85 -12.22
N ARG A 92 -11.04 -1.29 -11.51
CA ARG A 92 -11.83 -1.99 -10.47
C ARG A 92 -13.31 -1.79 -10.68
N HIS A 93 -14.02 -2.87 -10.61
CA HIS A 93 -15.46 -2.93 -10.70
C HIS A 93 -16.01 -3.66 -9.47
N LEU A 94 -17.10 -3.13 -8.91
CA LEU A 94 -17.84 -3.76 -7.82
C LEU A 94 -19.22 -4.17 -8.33
N LEU A 95 -19.56 -5.42 -8.11
CA LEU A 95 -20.91 -5.95 -8.28
C LEU A 95 -21.55 -6.11 -6.89
N PHE A 96 -22.58 -5.34 -6.60
CA PHE A 96 -23.28 -5.37 -5.33
C PHE A 96 -24.44 -6.37 -5.32
N GLN A 97 -24.90 -6.75 -4.13
CA GLN A 97 -26.01 -7.67 -3.90
C GLN A 97 -27.31 -7.32 -4.64
N ASN A 98 -27.54 -6.04 -4.94
CA ASN A 98 -28.70 -5.56 -5.68
C ASN A 98 -28.53 -5.63 -7.22
N GLY A 99 -27.46 -6.27 -7.71
CA GLY A 99 -27.13 -6.39 -9.12
C GLY A 99 -26.51 -5.13 -9.75
N ARG A 100 -26.31 -4.06 -8.99
CA ARG A 100 -25.65 -2.85 -9.49
C ARG A 100 -24.16 -3.11 -9.68
N ILE A 101 -23.65 -2.68 -10.83
CA ILE A 101 -22.22 -2.65 -11.13
C ILE A 101 -21.75 -1.22 -10.98
N PHE A 102 -20.74 -1.04 -10.14
CA PHE A 102 -20.09 0.25 -9.93
C PHE A 102 -18.65 0.16 -10.38
N ARG A 103 -18.25 1.03 -11.31
CA ARG A 103 -16.87 1.21 -11.69
C ARG A 103 -16.20 2.09 -10.63
N MET A 104 -15.32 1.49 -9.83
CA MET A 104 -14.65 2.18 -8.73
C MET A 104 -13.50 3.06 -9.23
N GLN A 105 -12.72 2.54 -10.17
CA GLN A 105 -11.61 3.27 -10.79
C GLN A 105 -11.23 2.66 -12.13
N THR A 106 -10.65 3.49 -12.99
CA THR A 106 -9.92 3.09 -14.19
C THR A 106 -8.77 4.06 -14.37
N ASN A 107 -7.55 3.56 -14.36
CA ASN A 107 -6.33 4.35 -14.44
C ASN A 107 -5.38 3.76 -15.48
N VAL A 108 -4.73 4.63 -16.21
CA VAL A 108 -3.56 4.32 -17.03
C VAL A 108 -2.36 4.99 -16.38
N TYR A 109 -1.30 4.26 -16.21
CA TYR A 109 -0.03 4.74 -15.69
C TYR A 109 1.00 4.79 -16.80
N LEU A 110 1.71 5.89 -16.86
CA LEU A 110 2.82 6.09 -17.78
C LEU A 110 4.03 6.53 -16.96
N THR A 111 5.12 5.78 -17.06
CA THR A 111 6.37 6.14 -16.41
C THR A 111 7.48 6.18 -17.45
N ALA A 112 8.07 7.36 -17.62
CA ALA A 112 9.24 7.56 -18.47
C ALA A 112 10.51 7.58 -17.60
N GLU A 113 11.58 6.97 -18.11
CA GLU A 113 12.92 6.96 -17.52
C GLU A 113 13.89 7.69 -18.47
N PRO A 114 13.86 9.06 -18.53
CA PRO A 114 14.69 9.81 -19.47
C PRO A 114 16.19 9.64 -19.20
N PHE A 115 16.57 9.42 -17.94
CA PHE A 115 17.94 9.13 -17.50
C PHE A 115 17.90 8.06 -16.42
N LYS A 116 18.99 7.33 -16.25
CA LYS A 116 19.13 6.36 -15.17
C LYS A 116 18.82 7.02 -13.81
N GLN A 117 17.95 6.39 -13.01
CA GLN A 117 17.53 6.86 -11.69
C GLN A 117 16.67 8.15 -11.70
N MET A 118 16.20 8.58 -12.87
CA MET A 118 15.22 9.66 -12.99
C MET A 118 13.96 9.14 -13.66
N TYR A 119 12.82 9.26 -12.98
CA TYR A 119 11.53 8.81 -13.46
C TYR A 119 10.57 9.99 -13.53
N TYR A 120 9.80 10.06 -14.59
CA TYR A 120 8.63 10.93 -14.67
C TYR A 120 7.40 10.05 -14.75
N HIS A 121 6.56 10.16 -13.73
CA HIS A 121 5.35 9.35 -13.59
C HIS A 121 4.10 10.17 -13.83
N MET A 122 3.12 9.56 -14.52
CA MET A 122 1.80 10.13 -14.77
C MET A 122 0.73 9.06 -14.58
N ARG A 123 -0.35 9.43 -13.91
CA ARG A 123 -1.58 8.64 -13.80
C ARG A 123 -2.72 9.40 -14.44
N ILE A 124 -3.38 8.76 -15.38
CA ILE A 124 -4.53 9.27 -16.11
C ILE A 124 -5.74 8.46 -15.66
N GLY A 125 -6.67 9.09 -14.97
CA GLY A 125 -7.95 8.53 -14.56
C GLY A 125 -9.11 9.09 -15.36
N GLU A 126 -10.34 8.83 -14.91
CA GLU A 126 -11.56 9.28 -15.59
C GLU A 126 -11.70 10.81 -15.68
N SER A 127 -11.21 11.53 -14.69
CA SER A 127 -11.22 13.00 -14.62
C SER A 127 -9.98 13.67 -15.22
N GLY A 128 -9.14 12.92 -15.93
CA GLY A 128 -7.89 13.39 -16.50
C GLY A 128 -6.66 13.00 -15.66
N ILE A 129 -5.60 13.82 -15.72
CA ILE A 129 -4.34 13.58 -15.02
C ILE A 129 -4.56 13.82 -13.53
N SER A 130 -4.52 12.75 -12.73
CA SER A 130 -4.69 12.80 -11.29
C SER A 130 -3.36 12.83 -10.53
N GLU A 131 -2.31 12.18 -11.07
CA GLU A 131 -0.97 12.11 -10.49
C GLU A 131 0.06 12.44 -11.57
N SER A 132 1.05 13.26 -11.23
CA SER A 132 2.13 13.64 -12.14
C SER A 132 3.31 14.16 -11.33
N TYR A 133 4.41 13.40 -11.26
CA TYR A 133 5.59 13.78 -10.52
C TYR A 133 6.87 13.30 -11.19
N ALA A 134 7.96 14.01 -10.89
CA ALA A 134 9.32 13.54 -11.13
C ALA A 134 9.86 12.88 -9.85
N LEU A 135 10.56 11.76 -10.02
CA LEU A 135 11.26 11.04 -8.97
C LEU A 135 12.73 10.89 -9.36
N LEU A 136 13.61 11.37 -8.50
CA LEU A 136 15.05 11.18 -8.58
C LEU A 136 15.50 10.25 -7.47
N THR A 137 16.33 9.25 -7.80
CA THR A 137 16.94 8.35 -6.81
C THR A 137 18.47 8.46 -6.87
N PHE A 138 19.13 8.24 -5.73
CA PHE A 138 20.60 8.37 -5.62
C PHE A 138 21.17 7.25 -4.77
N LYS A 139 22.49 7.00 -4.95
CA LYS A 139 23.27 6.04 -4.15
C LYS A 139 22.57 4.69 -4.05
N ASP A 140 22.33 4.07 -5.19
CA ASP A 140 21.65 2.78 -5.30
C ASP A 140 20.26 2.82 -4.66
N GLU A 141 19.50 3.88 -4.97
CA GLU A 141 18.12 4.13 -4.53
C GLU A 141 17.93 4.32 -3.02
N LYS A 142 19.02 4.54 -2.25
CA LYS A 142 18.91 4.83 -0.81
C LYS A 142 18.26 6.17 -0.51
N TYR A 143 18.36 7.10 -1.41
CA TYR A 143 17.78 8.44 -1.27
C TYR A 143 16.85 8.71 -2.44
N SER A 144 15.78 9.41 -2.19
CA SER A 144 14.86 9.84 -3.23
C SER A 144 14.38 11.28 -3.01
N VAL A 145 14.14 11.96 -4.11
CA VAL A 145 13.43 13.24 -4.16
C VAL A 145 12.30 13.10 -5.14
N GLN A 146 11.07 13.32 -4.68
CA GLN A 146 9.87 13.32 -5.49
C GLN A 146 9.28 14.72 -5.51
N ALA A 147 8.94 15.25 -6.66
CA ALA A 147 8.35 16.57 -6.82
C ALA A 147 7.22 16.55 -7.85
N GLY A 148 6.10 17.16 -7.51
CA GLY A 148 4.90 17.21 -8.34
C GLY A 148 3.65 16.79 -7.60
N ARG A 149 2.63 16.39 -8.35
CA ARG A 149 1.35 15.94 -7.81
C ARG A 149 1.39 14.45 -7.52
N SER A 150 1.28 14.08 -6.24
CA SER A 150 1.31 12.68 -5.81
C SER A 150 0.41 12.42 -4.60
N TYR A 151 0.23 11.16 -4.28
CA TYR A 151 -0.47 10.73 -3.06
C TYR A 151 0.47 10.86 -1.85
N PRO A 152 0.05 11.57 -0.77
CA PRO A 152 0.88 11.72 0.43
C PRO A 152 1.07 10.40 1.19
N ALA A 153 2.27 10.18 1.70
CA ALA A 153 2.58 9.05 2.58
C ALA A 153 1.94 9.24 3.95
N PHE A 154 1.05 8.32 4.36
CA PHE A 154 0.44 8.30 5.69
C PHE A 154 -0.16 6.92 5.99
N GLY A 155 0.14 6.37 7.17
CA GLY A 155 -0.38 5.08 7.62
C GLY A 155 0.06 3.90 6.74
N LEU A 156 -0.66 2.80 6.84
CA LEU A 156 -0.56 1.69 5.90
C LEU A 156 -1.20 2.10 4.57
N HIS A 157 -0.44 2.04 3.50
CA HIS A 157 -0.99 2.26 2.16
C HIS A 157 -1.83 1.04 1.72
N ASN A 158 -2.99 0.87 2.38
CA ASN A 158 -3.95 -0.16 2.01
C ASN A 158 -4.67 0.25 0.73
N ASP A 159 -4.75 -0.67 -0.22
CA ASP A 159 -5.38 -0.45 -1.52
C ASP A 159 -6.92 -0.65 -1.47
N ASP A 160 -7.46 -1.03 -0.33
CA ASP A 160 -8.91 -1.14 -0.12
C ASP A 160 -9.53 0.23 0.18
N HIS A 161 -10.27 0.75 -0.78
CA HIS A 161 -10.94 2.05 -0.71
C HIS A 161 -12.14 2.09 0.25
N GLN A 162 -12.49 0.99 0.90
CA GLN A 162 -13.64 0.92 1.81
C GLN A 162 -13.22 0.90 3.28
N THR A 163 -11.93 0.78 3.59
CA THR A 163 -11.45 0.82 4.97
C THR A 163 -11.54 2.23 5.55
N PHE A 164 -11.86 2.35 6.84
CA PHE A 164 -11.97 3.66 7.49
C PHE A 164 -10.63 4.40 7.51
N SER A 165 -9.50 3.70 7.64
CA SER A 165 -8.18 4.31 7.55
C SER A 165 -7.93 5.00 6.21
N ARG A 166 -8.66 4.63 5.14
CA ARG A 166 -8.57 5.25 3.81
C ARG A 166 -9.63 6.32 3.56
N ILE A 167 -10.86 6.12 4.00
CA ILE A 167 -11.97 7.04 3.70
C ILE A 167 -12.23 8.08 4.80
N ARG A 168 -11.73 7.86 6.02
CA ARG A 168 -11.96 8.73 7.18
C ARG A 168 -10.68 9.38 7.71
N SER A 169 -9.50 9.01 7.24
CA SER A 169 -8.23 9.61 7.68
C SER A 169 -8.03 11.07 7.26
N GLY A 170 -8.93 11.59 6.44
CA GLY A 170 -8.82 12.94 5.86
C GLY A 170 -7.91 13.01 4.63
N ILE A 171 -7.36 11.90 4.16
CA ILE A 171 -6.73 11.77 2.85
C ILE A 171 -7.54 10.72 2.08
N LEU A 172 -8.43 11.15 1.22
CA LEU A 172 -9.21 10.24 0.40
C LEU A 172 -8.30 9.55 -0.63
N THR A 173 -8.68 8.36 -1.03
CA THR A 173 -7.92 7.49 -1.94
C THR A 173 -7.60 8.10 -3.31
N ASN A 174 -8.26 9.18 -3.68
CA ASN A 174 -8.08 9.91 -4.93
C ASN A 174 -7.64 11.37 -4.72
N GLN A 175 -7.19 11.73 -3.51
CA GLN A 175 -6.67 13.07 -3.23
C GLN A 175 -5.16 13.11 -3.45
N TYR A 176 -4.78 13.66 -4.58
CA TYR A 176 -3.39 13.93 -4.95
C TYR A 176 -3.08 15.40 -4.71
N LEU A 177 -1.93 15.65 -4.10
CA LEU A 177 -1.47 16.98 -3.71
C LEU A 177 -0.20 17.34 -4.45
N ASP A 178 -0.04 18.63 -4.76
CA ASP A 178 1.18 19.17 -5.33
C ASP A 178 2.20 19.42 -4.22
N GLY A 179 3.43 18.93 -4.39
CA GLY A 179 4.45 19.10 -3.35
C GLY A 179 5.76 18.40 -3.63
N ILE A 180 6.51 18.22 -2.55
CA ILE A 180 7.81 17.57 -2.56
C ILE A 180 7.89 16.55 -1.42
N ALA A 181 8.53 15.42 -1.69
CA ALA A 181 8.87 14.42 -0.69
C ALA A 181 10.32 14.01 -0.80
N LEU A 182 10.97 13.86 0.35
CA LEU A 182 12.35 13.39 0.51
C LEU A 182 12.34 12.04 1.19
N GLY A 183 12.89 11.03 0.55
CA GLY A 183 12.93 9.66 1.06
C GLY A 183 14.34 9.21 1.40
N VAL A 184 14.47 8.45 2.48
CA VAL A 184 15.69 7.75 2.89
C VAL A 184 15.34 6.31 3.21
N GLU A 185 16.09 5.38 2.61
CA GLU A 185 16.01 3.96 2.96
C GLU A 185 17.39 3.43 3.32
N GLN A 186 17.54 2.96 4.54
CA GLN A 186 18.77 2.38 5.00
C GLN A 186 18.52 1.27 6.03
N ALA A 187 19.12 0.11 5.84
CA ALA A 187 19.04 -1.03 6.76
C ALA A 187 17.59 -1.43 7.13
N GLY A 188 16.67 -1.45 6.15
CA GLY A 188 15.25 -1.76 6.32
C GLY A 188 14.42 -0.63 6.95
N VAL A 189 15.04 0.50 7.31
CA VAL A 189 14.34 1.70 7.78
C VAL A 189 14.03 2.59 6.58
N ASN A 190 12.76 2.96 6.46
CA ASN A 190 12.26 3.90 5.47
C ASN A 190 11.76 5.16 6.18
N LEU A 191 12.18 6.31 5.70
CA LEU A 191 11.79 7.62 6.20
C LEU A 191 11.39 8.49 5.02
N ILE A 192 10.20 9.10 5.05
CA ILE A 192 9.71 10.04 4.06
C ILE A 192 9.30 11.31 4.78
N ALA A 193 10.00 12.41 4.52
CA ALA A 193 9.60 13.75 4.92
C ALA A 193 8.96 14.44 3.71
N GLN A 194 7.80 15.07 3.89
CA GLN A 194 7.02 15.61 2.78
C GLN A 194 6.39 16.95 3.12
N TYR A 195 6.28 17.79 2.11
CA TYR A 195 5.51 19.02 2.14
C TYR A 195 4.60 19.05 0.92
N PHE A 196 3.31 19.19 1.15
CA PHE A 196 2.30 19.30 0.11
C PHE A 196 1.52 20.60 0.27
N TYR A 197 0.98 21.06 -0.83
CA TYR A 197 0.22 22.28 -0.90
C TYR A 197 -1.15 22.03 -1.51
N GLN A 198 -2.19 22.54 -0.86
CA GLN A 198 -3.54 22.49 -1.37
C GLN A 198 -4.21 23.87 -1.26
N GLY A 199 -4.31 24.56 -2.38
CA GLY A 199 -4.84 25.92 -2.42
C GLY A 199 -3.95 26.91 -1.66
N GLN A 200 -4.36 27.35 -0.47
CA GLN A 200 -3.59 28.27 0.37
C GLN A 200 -3.03 27.61 1.65
N ARG A 201 -3.00 26.27 1.72
CA ARG A 201 -2.64 25.53 2.93
C ARG A 201 -1.47 24.60 2.68
N GLY A 202 -0.48 24.67 3.56
CA GLY A 202 0.62 23.73 3.63
C GLY A 202 0.25 22.51 4.48
N VAL A 203 0.68 21.33 4.03
CA VAL A 203 0.56 20.06 4.75
C VAL A 203 1.96 19.47 4.86
N TYR A 204 2.48 19.39 6.08
CA TYR A 204 3.74 18.72 6.38
C TYR A 204 3.47 17.29 6.81
N GLY A 205 4.29 16.36 6.35
CA GLY A 205 4.18 14.96 6.71
C GLY A 205 5.53 14.34 7.04
N LEU A 206 5.50 13.44 7.99
CA LEU A 206 6.59 12.53 8.30
C LEU A 206 6.02 11.10 8.34
N HIS A 207 6.60 10.21 7.55
CA HIS A 207 6.23 8.81 7.52
C HIS A 207 7.49 7.97 7.69
N ALA A 208 7.48 7.09 8.67
CA ALA A 208 8.63 6.27 8.98
C ALA A 208 8.18 4.85 9.30
N TYR A 209 8.88 3.86 8.76
CA TYR A 209 8.68 2.46 9.12
C TYR A 209 9.96 1.65 8.97
N ARG A 210 9.99 0.53 9.65
CA ARG A 210 10.98 -0.51 9.44
C ARG A 210 10.30 -1.79 9.02
N ALA A 211 10.78 -2.38 7.94
CA ALA A 211 10.40 -3.71 7.50
C ALA A 211 11.63 -4.64 7.56
N GLY A 212 11.40 -5.92 7.78
CA GLY A 212 12.48 -6.90 7.84
C GLY A 212 11.98 -8.31 8.15
N THR A 213 12.92 -9.25 8.14
CA THR A 213 12.67 -10.64 8.52
C THR A 213 13.64 -11.11 9.58
N VAL A 214 13.16 -11.95 10.50
CA VAL A 214 13.99 -12.66 11.49
C VAL A 214 13.62 -14.14 11.42
N GLY A 215 14.45 -14.93 10.78
CA GLY A 215 14.11 -16.33 10.45
C GLY A 215 12.89 -16.36 9.52
N SER A 216 11.84 -17.07 9.94
CA SER A 216 10.56 -17.15 9.20
C SER A 216 9.55 -16.07 9.57
N LEU A 217 9.89 -15.20 10.52
CA LEU A 217 9.03 -14.10 10.97
C LEU A 217 9.33 -12.84 10.15
N GLY A 218 8.37 -12.41 9.35
CA GLY A 218 8.37 -11.10 8.72
C GLY A 218 7.71 -10.06 9.62
N TYR A 219 8.18 -8.82 9.58
CA TYR A 219 7.61 -7.73 10.36
C TYR A 219 7.66 -6.40 9.62
N LEU A 220 6.72 -5.54 9.98
CA LEU A 220 6.70 -4.13 9.65
C LEU A 220 6.22 -3.37 10.87
N ALA A 221 6.85 -2.25 11.22
CA ALA A 221 6.39 -1.36 12.27
C ALA A 221 6.72 0.08 11.91
N GLY A 222 5.78 1.00 12.10
CA GLY A 222 5.96 2.37 11.70
C GLY A 222 4.97 3.34 12.32
N GLY A 223 5.13 4.60 11.95
CA GLY A 223 4.25 5.69 12.33
C GLY A 223 4.26 6.82 11.31
N SER A 224 3.24 7.64 11.36
CA SER A 224 3.09 8.82 10.53
C SER A 224 2.63 10.00 11.35
N LEU A 225 3.10 11.18 10.96
CA LEU A 225 2.64 12.45 11.46
C LEU A 225 2.26 13.33 10.28
N ARG A 226 1.09 13.96 10.35
CA ARG A 226 0.64 14.98 9.41
C ARG A 226 0.26 16.23 10.18
N LEU A 227 0.86 17.34 9.83
CA LEU A 227 0.58 18.65 10.37
C LEU A 227 -0.03 19.50 9.26
N SER A 228 -1.21 20.05 9.49
CA SER A 228 -1.88 20.96 8.57
C SER A 228 -1.84 22.37 9.11
N GLU A 229 -1.50 23.33 8.26
CA GLU A 229 -1.59 24.74 8.62
C GLU A 229 -3.07 25.15 8.72
N GLU A 230 -3.48 25.58 9.92
CA GLU A 230 -4.79 26.16 10.14
C GLU A 230 -4.77 27.63 9.71
N PHE A 231 -5.17 27.94 8.49
CA PHE A 231 -5.59 29.30 8.12
C PHE A 231 -7.09 29.44 8.36
N GLY A 232 -7.45 30.02 9.48
CA GLY A 232 -8.74 30.55 9.89
C GLY A 232 -9.99 30.00 9.20
N GLY A 233 -10.52 28.86 9.66
CA GLY A 233 -11.78 28.31 9.16
C GLY A 233 -11.99 26.84 9.53
N SER A 234 -13.14 26.53 10.04
CA SER A 234 -13.55 25.27 10.68
C SER A 234 -13.64 24.02 9.77
N ASN A 235 -13.23 24.07 8.51
CA ASN A 235 -13.38 22.95 7.55
C ASN A 235 -12.06 22.58 6.87
N GLY A 236 -11.01 22.33 7.65
CA GLY A 236 -9.75 21.80 7.11
C GLY A 236 -9.94 20.42 6.47
N GLN A 237 -9.80 20.32 5.14
CA GLN A 237 -9.89 19.03 4.43
C GLN A 237 -8.81 18.02 4.86
N PHE A 238 -7.72 18.51 5.48
CA PHE A 238 -6.63 17.67 5.98
C PHE A 238 -6.36 18.01 7.45
N PRO A 239 -7.04 17.36 8.40
CA PRO A 239 -6.76 17.57 9.80
C PRO A 239 -5.34 17.11 10.15
N THR A 240 -4.75 17.69 11.20
CA THR A 240 -3.57 17.12 11.85
C THR A 240 -3.88 15.68 12.23
N ALA A 241 -2.98 14.76 11.91
CA ALA A 241 -3.20 13.35 12.14
C ALA A 241 -1.91 12.64 12.56
N ARG A 242 -2.06 11.58 13.32
CA ARG A 242 -0.99 10.69 13.77
C ARG A 242 -1.44 9.26 13.51
N ALA A 243 -0.55 8.42 13.00
CA ALA A 243 -0.80 7.01 12.80
C ALA A 243 0.30 6.17 13.44
N ILE A 244 -0.07 5.04 14.00
CA ILE A 244 0.82 3.95 14.36
C ILE A 244 0.33 2.72 13.62
N PHE A 245 1.24 2.03 12.94
CA PHE A 245 0.87 0.89 12.12
C PHE A 245 1.95 -0.19 12.14
N GLY A 246 1.54 -1.40 11.77
CA GLY A 246 2.48 -2.50 11.68
C GLY A 246 1.85 -3.78 11.18
N GLY A 247 2.68 -4.82 11.14
CA GLY A 247 2.25 -6.16 10.78
C GLY A 247 3.29 -7.21 11.15
N LEU A 248 2.82 -8.42 11.26
CA LEU A 248 3.62 -9.62 11.49
C LEU A 248 3.18 -10.70 10.51
N SER A 249 4.15 -11.42 9.97
CA SER A 249 3.89 -12.56 9.08
C SER A 249 4.66 -13.78 9.56
N LEU A 250 3.96 -14.91 9.67
CA LEU A 250 4.55 -16.18 9.98
C LEU A 250 3.95 -17.28 9.09
N ASN A 251 4.80 -17.92 8.27
CA ASN A 251 4.41 -18.97 7.34
C ASN A 251 3.33 -18.53 6.34
N ARG A 252 2.06 -18.87 6.60
CA ARG A 252 0.91 -18.60 5.73
C ARG A 252 -0.01 -17.50 6.26
N PHE A 253 0.31 -16.95 7.43
CA PHE A 253 -0.54 -15.97 8.10
C PHE A 253 0.18 -14.63 8.18
N THR A 254 -0.54 -13.56 7.83
CA THR A 254 -0.06 -12.19 7.98
C THR A 254 -1.13 -11.36 8.66
N ALA A 255 -0.76 -10.71 9.76
CA ALA A 255 -1.61 -9.75 10.46
C ALA A 255 -1.12 -8.33 10.18
N LEU A 256 -2.05 -7.41 9.94
CA LEU A 256 -1.81 -5.96 9.79
C LEU A 256 -2.66 -5.20 10.80
N GLY A 257 -2.17 -4.04 11.24
CA GLY A 257 -2.93 -3.14 12.09
C GLY A 257 -2.50 -1.70 11.92
N GLU A 258 -3.46 -0.79 12.07
CA GLU A 258 -3.27 0.66 12.03
C GLU A 258 -4.22 1.32 13.03
N LEU A 259 -3.70 2.33 13.72
CA LEU A 259 -4.44 3.17 14.65
C LEU A 259 -4.12 4.63 14.35
N ASP A 260 -5.17 5.39 13.99
CA ASP A 260 -5.06 6.80 13.65
C ASP A 260 -5.76 7.67 14.68
N PHE A 261 -5.16 8.82 14.95
CA PHE A 261 -5.71 9.89 15.75
C PHE A 261 -5.75 11.15 14.90
N ASN A 262 -6.93 11.61 14.53
CA ASN A 262 -7.15 12.80 13.71
C ASN A 262 -7.68 13.95 14.54
N GLY A 263 -7.47 15.18 14.04
CA GLY A 263 -7.79 16.41 14.75
C GLY A 263 -6.65 16.88 15.64
N LYS A 264 -6.70 18.16 16.05
CA LYS A 264 -5.67 18.82 16.86
C LYS A 264 -5.43 18.10 18.19
N HIS A 265 -6.49 17.60 18.80
CA HIS A 265 -6.46 16.92 20.09
C HIS A 265 -6.59 15.39 19.95
N GLY A 266 -6.66 14.86 18.73
CA GLY A 266 -6.86 13.41 18.49
C GLY A 266 -8.28 12.98 18.85
N ASP A 267 -9.25 13.81 18.57
CA ASP A 267 -10.66 13.58 18.94
C ASP A 267 -11.27 12.45 18.10
N THR A 268 -10.86 12.33 16.85
CA THR A 268 -11.26 11.23 15.97
C THR A 268 -10.29 10.07 16.09
N VAL A 269 -10.84 8.88 16.28
CA VAL A 269 -10.06 7.62 16.34
C VAL A 269 -10.48 6.68 15.20
N ILE A 270 -9.50 6.15 14.49
CA ILE A 270 -9.71 5.14 13.43
C ILE A 270 -8.85 3.95 13.74
N THR A 271 -9.44 2.75 13.67
CA THR A 271 -8.70 1.49 13.82
C THR A 271 -8.96 0.61 12.62
N TYR A 272 -7.90 0.06 12.08
CA TYR A 272 -7.92 -0.97 11.06
C TYR A 272 -7.13 -2.18 11.53
N GLY A 273 -7.66 -3.36 11.30
CA GLY A 273 -6.98 -4.62 11.51
C GLY A 273 -7.31 -5.62 10.40
N ALA A 274 -6.34 -6.40 9.95
CA ALA A 274 -6.57 -7.45 8.96
C ALA A 274 -5.73 -8.69 9.27
N LEU A 275 -6.33 -9.85 9.04
CA LEU A 275 -5.67 -11.14 9.11
C LEU A 275 -5.80 -11.85 7.76
N TYR A 276 -4.68 -12.14 7.14
CA TYR A 276 -4.58 -12.86 5.88
C TYR A 276 -4.13 -14.29 6.14
N GLY A 277 -4.86 -15.26 5.61
CA GLY A 277 -4.48 -16.66 5.59
C GLY A 277 -4.28 -17.16 4.16
N ARG A 278 -3.05 -17.45 3.76
CA ARG A 278 -2.75 -18.00 2.43
C ARG A 278 -3.10 -19.49 2.39
N ILE A 279 -4.16 -19.84 1.68
CA ILE A 279 -4.55 -21.23 1.46
C ILE A 279 -3.56 -21.88 0.50
N GLN A 280 -3.31 -21.20 -0.62
CA GLN A 280 -2.26 -21.51 -1.61
C GLN A 280 -1.91 -20.23 -2.37
N TYR A 281 -0.86 -20.25 -3.17
CA TYR A 281 -0.61 -19.16 -4.11
C TYR A 281 -1.82 -18.95 -5.01
N GLY A 282 -2.25 -17.72 -5.17
CA GLY A 282 -3.45 -17.36 -5.91
C GLY A 282 -4.75 -17.35 -5.07
N LEU A 283 -4.72 -17.78 -3.79
CA LEU A 283 -5.91 -17.80 -2.92
C LEU A 283 -5.57 -17.46 -1.47
N TRP A 284 -6.16 -16.37 -0.98
CA TRP A 284 -6.12 -15.95 0.43
C TRP A 284 -7.53 -15.80 0.98
N LEU A 285 -7.69 -16.10 2.27
CA LEU A 285 -8.83 -15.68 3.07
C LEU A 285 -8.41 -14.47 3.89
N VAL A 286 -9.28 -13.48 3.99
CA VAL A 286 -9.00 -12.20 4.67
C VAL A 286 -10.13 -11.88 5.62
N GLY A 287 -9.81 -11.72 6.91
CA GLY A 287 -10.69 -11.14 7.91
C GLY A 287 -10.25 -9.71 8.22
N GLU A 288 -11.17 -8.75 8.21
CA GLU A 288 -10.88 -7.34 8.47
C GLU A 288 -11.78 -6.81 9.57
N TYR A 289 -11.23 -5.94 10.39
CA TYR A 289 -11.91 -5.15 11.38
C TYR A 289 -11.69 -3.68 11.11
N ASN A 290 -12.76 -2.89 11.11
CA ASN A 290 -12.72 -1.46 10.91
C ASN A 290 -13.57 -0.75 11.97
N PHE A 291 -12.98 0.23 12.62
CA PHE A 291 -13.61 1.05 13.64
C PHE A 291 -13.33 2.52 13.36
N PHE A 292 -14.35 3.35 13.50
CA PHE A 292 -14.29 4.79 13.38
C PHE A 292 -15.10 5.42 14.50
N ASP A 293 -14.49 6.34 15.24
CA ASP A 293 -15.15 7.21 16.20
C ASP A 293 -14.84 8.64 15.79
N GLY A 294 -15.86 9.35 15.34
CA GLY A 294 -15.74 10.72 14.83
C GLY A 294 -15.41 11.74 15.91
N ASP A 295 -15.84 11.49 17.13
CA ASP A 295 -15.53 12.29 18.32
C ASP A 295 -15.65 11.44 19.57
N ARG A 296 -14.53 10.99 20.11
CA ARG A 296 -14.44 10.12 21.30
C ARG A 296 -15.03 10.73 22.59
N HIS A 297 -15.34 12.02 22.58
CA HIS A 297 -16.00 12.70 23.69
C HIS A 297 -17.53 12.65 23.62
N LEU A 298 -18.06 12.17 22.47
CA LEU A 298 -19.48 12.00 22.24
C LEU A 298 -19.85 10.51 22.24
N ALA A 299 -20.99 10.16 22.79
CA ALA A 299 -21.49 8.79 22.77
C ALA A 299 -22.02 8.34 21.39
N SER A 300 -22.10 9.25 20.42
CA SER A 300 -22.60 9.04 19.07
C SER A 300 -21.49 9.25 18.03
N GLY A 301 -21.67 8.71 16.82
CA GLY A 301 -20.71 8.91 15.73
C GLY A 301 -19.71 7.78 15.58
N VAL A 302 -19.99 6.64 16.20
CA VAL A 302 -19.22 5.42 16.07
C VAL A 302 -19.75 4.60 14.89
N ASP A 303 -18.87 4.23 13.96
CA ASP A 303 -19.13 3.26 12.90
C ASP A 303 -18.15 2.06 13.07
N GLU A 304 -18.66 0.84 12.95
CA GLU A 304 -17.85 -0.36 13.11
C GLU A 304 -18.34 -1.46 12.19
N PHE A 305 -17.40 -2.16 11.54
CA PHE A 305 -17.73 -3.34 10.78
C PHE A 305 -16.61 -4.39 10.82
N VAL A 306 -17.02 -5.63 10.60
CA VAL A 306 -16.13 -6.74 10.26
C VAL A 306 -16.41 -7.18 8.82
N ARG A 307 -15.35 -7.57 8.11
CA ARG A 307 -15.45 -8.07 6.74
C ARG A 307 -14.72 -9.39 6.60
N LEU A 308 -15.33 -10.30 5.87
CA LEU A 308 -14.72 -11.53 5.43
C LEU A 308 -14.62 -11.54 3.91
N SER A 309 -13.45 -11.81 3.38
CA SER A 309 -13.20 -11.80 1.94
C SER A 309 -12.34 -13.00 1.53
N ALA A 310 -12.45 -13.38 0.26
CA ALA A 310 -11.45 -14.22 -0.39
C ALA A 310 -10.78 -13.41 -1.51
N GLU A 311 -9.46 -13.41 -1.55
CA GLU A 311 -8.69 -12.87 -2.68
C GLU A 311 -8.29 -14.02 -3.58
N ILE A 312 -8.78 -14.01 -4.81
CA ILE A 312 -8.61 -15.09 -5.79
C ILE A 312 -7.93 -14.50 -7.02
N TYR A 313 -6.76 -15.01 -7.37
CA TYR A 313 -5.99 -14.59 -8.55
C TYR A 313 -5.94 -15.71 -9.58
N PRO A 314 -6.99 -15.86 -10.42
CA PRO A 314 -7.09 -16.96 -11.39
C PRO A 314 -6.01 -16.88 -12.45
N MET A 315 -5.51 -15.69 -12.73
CA MET A 315 -4.39 -15.41 -13.63
C MET A 315 -3.66 -14.15 -13.16
N PRO A 316 -2.42 -13.92 -13.61
CA PRO A 316 -1.69 -12.69 -13.29
C PRO A 316 -2.52 -11.46 -13.64
N PHE A 317 -2.44 -10.45 -12.76
CA PHE A 317 -3.10 -9.15 -12.95
C PHE A 317 -4.62 -9.16 -12.85
N VAL A 318 -5.23 -10.30 -12.52
CA VAL A 318 -6.70 -10.42 -12.32
C VAL A 318 -6.97 -10.89 -10.91
N GLU A 319 -7.70 -10.08 -10.16
CA GLU A 319 -8.22 -10.41 -8.83
C GLU A 319 -9.74 -10.47 -8.85
N LEU A 320 -10.28 -11.53 -8.27
CA LEU A 320 -11.67 -11.67 -7.88
C LEU A 320 -11.72 -11.64 -6.36
N ARG A 321 -12.49 -10.69 -5.78
CA ARG A 321 -12.61 -10.55 -4.33
C ARG A 321 -14.08 -10.54 -3.90
N PRO A 322 -14.71 -11.71 -3.70
CA PRO A 322 -15.98 -11.79 -3.01
C PRO A 322 -15.79 -11.37 -1.55
N SER A 323 -16.69 -10.52 -1.05
CA SER A 323 -16.62 -9.93 0.29
C SER A 323 -18.00 -9.90 0.94
N LEU A 324 -18.04 -10.24 2.22
CA LEU A 324 -19.20 -10.11 3.10
C LEU A 324 -18.84 -9.16 4.24
N THR A 325 -19.57 -8.07 4.39
CA THR A 325 -19.39 -7.08 5.45
C THR A 325 -20.57 -7.15 6.40
N TYR A 326 -20.31 -7.19 7.69
CA TYR A 326 -21.29 -7.10 8.76
C TYR A 326 -21.01 -5.85 9.59
N TYR A 327 -22.01 -4.96 9.68
CA TYR A 327 -21.94 -3.71 10.45
C TYR A 327 -22.41 -3.97 11.88
N THR A 328 -21.54 -3.74 12.85
CA THR A 328 -21.79 -4.01 14.26
C THR A 328 -22.23 -2.78 15.04
N ARG A 329 -21.94 -1.57 14.51
CA ARG A 329 -22.36 -0.28 15.08
C ARG A 329 -22.50 0.77 13.98
N GLY A 330 -23.31 1.81 14.27
CA GLY A 330 -23.42 3.01 13.45
C GLY A 330 -24.69 3.07 12.63
N TYR A 331 -24.67 3.88 11.57
CA TYR A 331 -25.83 4.11 10.69
C TYR A 331 -26.39 2.81 10.07
N ARG A 332 -25.56 1.77 9.92
CA ARG A 332 -25.93 0.48 9.31
C ARG A 332 -25.90 -0.67 10.31
N ASP A 333 -26.10 -0.38 11.59
CA ASP A 333 -26.09 -1.38 12.66
C ASP A 333 -26.95 -2.61 12.33
N ASN A 334 -26.41 -3.79 12.61
CA ASN A 334 -27.01 -5.11 12.32
C ASN A 334 -27.35 -5.38 10.85
N GLN A 335 -26.76 -4.64 9.90
CA GLN A 335 -26.88 -4.90 8.48
C GLN A 335 -25.70 -5.68 7.94
N HIS A 336 -25.92 -6.34 6.83
CA HIS A 336 -24.85 -7.00 6.08
C HIS A 336 -24.94 -6.65 4.60
N ASP A 337 -23.78 -6.56 3.98
CA ASP A 337 -23.64 -6.37 2.54
C ASP A 337 -22.68 -7.40 1.97
N TRP A 338 -22.96 -7.87 0.79
CA TRP A 338 -21.96 -8.56 0.01
C TRP A 338 -21.69 -7.83 -1.31
N PHE A 339 -20.47 -7.95 -1.79
CA PHE A 339 -20.07 -7.49 -3.11
C PHE A 339 -19.00 -8.42 -3.69
N LEU A 340 -18.91 -8.41 -5.02
CA LEU A 340 -17.79 -9.02 -5.73
C LEU A 340 -16.98 -7.90 -6.37
N GLN A 341 -15.70 -7.80 -6.02
CA GLN A 341 -14.74 -6.94 -6.72
C GLN A 341 -14.08 -7.73 -7.84
N LEU A 342 -14.03 -7.12 -9.01
CA LEU A 342 -13.21 -7.52 -10.12
C LEU A 342 -12.14 -6.46 -10.34
N HIS A 343 -10.88 -6.84 -10.22
CA HIS A 343 -9.75 -5.94 -10.33
C HIS A 343 -8.76 -6.46 -11.38
N PHE A 344 -8.40 -5.59 -12.30
CA PHE A 344 -7.33 -5.81 -13.27
C PHE A 344 -6.23 -4.78 -13.02
N GLY A 345 -5.00 -5.21 -12.78
CA GLY A 345 -3.87 -4.31 -12.53
C GLY A 345 -2.59 -4.87 -13.17
N TYR A 346 -2.03 -4.10 -14.11
CA TYR A 346 -0.82 -4.45 -14.87
C TYR A 346 0.26 -3.39 -14.68
#